data_cac97542cf81d8fef28832f842f771a3
#
_entry.id   cac97542cf81d8fef28832f842f771a3
#
_cell.length_a   1.000
_cell.length_b   1.000
_cell.length_c   1.000
_cell.angle_alpha   90.00
_cell.angle_beta   90.00
_cell.angle_gamma   90.00
#
_symmetry.space_group_name_H-M   'P 1'
#
loop_
_entity.id
_entity.type
_entity.pdbx_description
1 polymer ?
#
loop_
_entity_poly.entity_id
_entity_poly.type
_entity_poly.pdbx_seq_one_letter_code
_entity_poly.pdbx_strand_id
1 'polypeptide(L)'
;MTILGYAFTSWGTEKTQLNKKNIARLETARQALLKHFDRAPTIPQLAAMCDLSPTRFKELFRQQFGCAPYALYQAHRMEQARHLLRHKNVTETAMEIGYSNVSHFSAAFQRQFGCAPSMWQRQIL
;
A
#
# COMPACT_ATOMS: atom_id res chain seq x y z
N MET A 1 27.20 -7.47 -12.80
CA MET A 1 26.53 -7.74 -13.17
C MET A 1 26.02 -7.63 -13.09
N THR A 2 26.52 -7.54 -13.28
CA THR A 2 25.82 -7.62 -13.74
C THR A 2 25.50 -7.53 -13.87
N ILE A 3 25.87 -7.58 -14.22
CA ILE A 3 25.26 -7.63 -14.84
C ILE A 3 24.90 -7.71 -15.04
N LEU A 4 25.31 -7.63 -15.16
CA LEU A 4 24.58 -7.78 -15.68
C LEU A 4 24.08 -7.65 -15.65
N GLY A 5 24.64 -7.66 -15.72
CA GLY A 5 23.77 -7.61 -16.01
C GLY A 5 23.43 -7.07 -15.90
N TYR A 6 23.63 -6.80 -16.48
CA TYR A 6 22.90 -6.41 -16.80
C TYR A 6 22.69 -5.99 -17.27
N ALA A 7 22.99 -6.02 -17.45
CA ALA A 7 22.53 -5.81 -18.20
C ALA A 7 22.29 -5.58 -18.69
N PHE A 8 22.41 -5.47 -19.28
CA PHE A 8 21.76 -5.38 -19.90
C PHE A 8 21.31 -5.02 -20.24
N THR A 9 21.63 -5.18 -20.19
CA THR A 9 21.19 -4.83 -20.71
C THR A 9 20.52 -4.16 -21.02
N SER A 10 20.71 -3.98 -21.08
CA SER A 10 20.07 -2.87 -21.33
C SER A 10 19.03 -2.82 -22.27
N TRP A 11 18.67 -3.54 -22.61
CA TRP A 11 17.55 -3.35 -23.40
C TRP A 11 16.30 -3.22 -22.60
N GLY A 12 16.40 -2.83 -21.44
CA GLY A 12 15.24 -2.37 -20.75
C GLY A 12 14.72 -1.17 -21.49
N THR A 13 13.50 -1.12 -21.88
CA THR A 13 12.92 0.08 -22.44
C THR A 13 12.80 1.11 -21.34
N GLU A 14 12.71 2.37 -21.69
CA GLU A 14 12.53 3.43 -20.72
C GLU A 14 11.30 3.20 -19.84
N LYS A 15 10.27 2.57 -20.40
CA LYS A 15 9.03 2.31 -19.66
C LYS A 15 9.20 1.29 -18.55
N THR A 16 10.26 0.50 -18.56
CA THR A 16 10.48 -0.54 -17.56
C THR A 16 11.54 -0.17 -16.54
N GLN A 17 12.03 1.06 -16.58
CA GLN A 17 13.07 1.53 -15.69
C GLN A 17 12.54 2.56 -14.70
N LEU A 18 13.19 2.62 -13.53
CA LEU A 18 12.94 3.71 -12.59
C LEU A 18 13.68 4.94 -13.09
N ASN A 19 12.98 5.84 -13.75
CA ASN A 19 13.48 7.15 -14.15
C ASN A 19 12.57 8.21 -13.55
N LYS A 20 12.93 9.48 -13.72
CA LYS A 20 12.16 10.57 -13.12
C LYS A 20 10.69 10.54 -13.51
N LYS A 21 10.41 10.23 -14.77
CA LYS A 21 9.05 10.18 -15.27
C LYS A 21 8.25 9.07 -14.61
N ASN A 22 8.83 7.87 -14.53
CA ASN A 22 8.16 6.74 -13.90
C ASN A 22 8.02 6.93 -12.40
N ILE A 23 9.03 7.50 -11.75
CA ILE A 23 8.95 7.79 -10.31
C ILE A 23 7.78 8.74 -10.02
N ALA A 24 7.63 9.79 -10.82
CA ALA A 24 6.52 10.74 -10.64
C ALA A 24 5.17 10.07 -10.85
N ARG A 25 5.07 9.20 -11.86
CA ARG A 25 3.84 8.46 -12.13
C ARG A 25 3.52 7.46 -11.01
N LEU A 26 4.53 6.78 -10.49
CA LEU A 26 4.36 5.85 -9.38
C LEU A 26 3.90 6.58 -8.12
N GLU A 27 4.42 7.77 -7.88
CA GLU A 27 3.96 8.58 -6.74
C GLU A 27 2.50 8.97 -6.89
N THR A 28 2.07 9.34 -8.09
CA THR A 28 0.66 9.65 -8.36
C THR A 28 -0.22 8.41 -8.10
N ALA A 29 0.24 7.25 -8.55
CA ALA A 29 -0.49 5.99 -8.31
C ALA A 29 -0.56 5.67 -6.82
N ARG A 30 0.54 5.88 -6.09
CA ARG A 30 0.56 5.66 -4.65
C ARG A 30 -0.46 6.54 -3.95
N GLN A 31 -0.51 7.82 -4.30
CA GLN A 31 -1.47 8.74 -3.71
C GLN A 31 -2.92 8.34 -4.02
N ALA A 32 -3.18 7.91 -5.25
CA ALA A 32 -4.51 7.42 -5.62
C ALA A 32 -4.89 6.19 -4.82
N LEU A 33 -3.94 5.29 -4.60
CA LEU A 33 -4.16 4.06 -3.84
C LEU A 33 -4.49 4.36 -2.38
N LEU A 34 -3.84 5.34 -1.78
CA LEU A 34 -3.99 5.65 -0.36
C LEU A 34 -5.12 6.61 -0.05
N LYS A 35 -5.81 7.09 -1.08
CA LYS A 35 -6.83 8.12 -0.90
C LYS A 35 -8.12 7.58 -0.30
N HIS A 36 -8.47 6.33 -0.56
CA HIS A 36 -9.73 5.73 -0.11
C HIS A 36 -9.47 4.42 0.61
N PHE A 37 -10.23 4.15 1.67
CA PHE A 37 -10.06 2.93 2.46
C PHE A 37 -11.05 1.84 2.11
N ASP A 38 -12.16 2.18 1.46
CA ASP A 38 -13.22 1.23 1.16
C ASP A 38 -13.26 0.83 -0.32
N ARG A 39 -12.52 1.53 -1.17
CA ARG A 39 -12.61 1.31 -2.61
C ARG A 39 -11.27 1.61 -3.27
N ALA A 40 -10.31 0.72 -3.04
CA ALA A 40 -8.99 0.88 -3.63
C ALA A 40 -9.05 0.67 -5.15
N PRO A 41 -8.27 1.44 -5.91
CA PRO A 41 -8.11 1.15 -7.33
C PRO A 41 -7.50 -0.23 -7.54
N THR A 42 -7.83 -0.86 -8.67
CA THR A 42 -7.26 -2.16 -9.02
C THR A 42 -5.85 -1.99 -9.57
N ILE A 43 -5.08 -3.09 -9.60
CA ILE A 43 -3.74 -3.06 -10.19
C ILE A 43 -3.77 -2.59 -11.65
N PRO A 44 -4.67 -3.11 -12.52
CA PRO A 44 -4.75 -2.59 -13.88
C PRO A 44 -5.03 -1.09 -13.96
N GLN A 45 -5.88 -0.56 -13.08
CA GLN A 45 -6.17 0.86 -13.05
C GLN A 45 -4.93 1.69 -12.67
N LEU A 46 -4.21 1.25 -11.65
CA LEU A 46 -3.00 1.92 -11.21
C LEU A 46 -1.90 1.84 -12.28
N ALA A 47 -1.75 0.69 -12.91
CA ALA A 47 -0.78 0.52 -13.97
C ALA A 47 -1.08 1.44 -15.16
N ALA A 48 -2.35 1.58 -15.50
CA ALA A 48 -2.77 2.47 -16.58
C ALA A 48 -2.41 3.93 -16.29
N MET A 49 -2.51 4.35 -15.02
CA MET A 49 -2.10 5.69 -14.62
C MET A 49 -0.62 5.94 -14.86
N CYS A 50 0.18 4.88 -14.85
CA CYS A 50 1.63 4.96 -15.06
C CYS A 50 2.05 4.66 -16.49
N ASP A 51 1.11 4.35 -17.38
CA ASP A 51 1.39 3.91 -18.74
C ASP A 51 2.30 2.68 -18.74
N LEU A 52 2.00 1.74 -17.84
CA LEU A 52 2.76 0.51 -17.67
C LEU A 52 1.82 -0.69 -17.71
N SER A 53 2.37 -1.85 -18.06
CA SER A 53 1.64 -3.10 -17.88
C SER A 53 1.48 -3.38 -16.38
N PRO A 54 0.47 -4.18 -15.98
CA PRO A 54 0.33 -4.54 -14.57
C PRO A 54 1.59 -5.18 -13.98
N THR A 55 2.26 -6.05 -14.73
CA THR A 55 3.48 -6.71 -14.26
C THR A 55 4.59 -5.70 -14.02
N ARG A 56 4.83 -4.81 -15.00
CA ARG A 56 5.88 -3.78 -14.86
C ARG A 56 5.56 -2.79 -13.76
N PHE A 57 4.29 -2.41 -13.66
CA PHE A 57 3.86 -1.53 -12.57
C PHE A 57 4.21 -2.12 -11.21
N LYS A 58 3.88 -3.39 -10.98
CA LYS A 58 4.17 -4.04 -9.70
C LYS A 58 5.66 -4.09 -9.41
N GLU A 59 6.47 -4.42 -10.43
CA GLU A 59 7.92 -4.49 -10.28
C GLU A 59 8.50 -3.13 -9.91
N LEU A 60 8.14 -2.09 -10.64
CA LEU A 60 8.67 -0.76 -10.40
C LEU A 60 8.16 -0.17 -9.10
N PHE A 61 6.90 -0.45 -8.76
CA PHE A 61 6.34 0.01 -7.48
C PHE A 61 7.14 -0.58 -6.31
N ARG A 62 7.42 -1.88 -6.37
CA ARG A 62 8.21 -2.53 -5.32
C ARG A 62 9.62 -1.97 -5.24
N GLN A 63 10.25 -1.69 -6.39
CA GLN A 63 11.57 -1.08 -6.40
C GLN A 63 11.56 0.30 -5.76
N GLN A 64 10.54 1.10 -6.07
CA GLN A 64 10.48 2.48 -5.58
C GLN A 64 10.07 2.55 -4.12
N PHE A 65 9.11 1.75 -3.68
CA PHE A 65 8.51 1.89 -2.35
C PHE A 65 8.85 0.74 -1.40
N GLY A 66 9.55 -0.28 -1.87
CA GLY A 66 10.02 -1.38 -1.03
C GLY A 66 9.00 -2.46 -0.75
N CYS A 67 7.78 -2.35 -1.26
CA CYS A 67 6.73 -3.35 -1.04
C CYS A 67 5.71 -3.30 -2.18
N ALA A 68 4.87 -4.34 -2.23
CA ALA A 68 3.79 -4.41 -3.22
C ALA A 68 2.72 -3.36 -2.91
N PRO A 69 1.95 -2.93 -3.93
CA PRO A 69 0.95 -1.87 -3.73
C PRO A 69 -0.05 -2.14 -2.62
N TYR A 70 -0.64 -3.32 -2.57
CA TYR A 70 -1.63 -3.59 -1.54
C TYR A 70 -1.04 -3.86 -0.17
N ALA A 71 0.25 -4.21 -0.08
CA ALA A 71 0.94 -4.25 1.21
C ALA A 71 1.08 -2.85 1.78
N LEU A 72 1.44 -1.89 0.93
CA LEU A 72 1.50 -0.48 1.35
C LEU A 72 0.12 0.04 1.74
N TYR A 73 -0.90 -0.27 0.95
CA TYR A 73 -2.28 0.11 1.21
C TYR A 73 -2.74 -0.42 2.58
N GLN A 74 -2.48 -1.70 2.84
CA GLN A 74 -2.87 -2.33 4.09
C GLN A 74 -2.15 -1.71 5.30
N ALA A 75 -0.85 -1.47 5.15
CA ALA A 75 -0.09 -0.83 6.22
C ALA A 75 -0.61 0.57 6.52
N HIS A 76 -0.96 1.32 5.49
CA HIS A 76 -1.53 2.66 5.64
C HIS A 76 -2.88 2.63 6.34
N ARG A 77 -3.75 1.67 5.96
CA ARG A 77 -5.06 1.51 6.61
C ARG A 77 -4.90 1.27 8.11
N MET A 78 -3.98 0.38 8.47
CA MET A 78 -3.76 0.05 9.89
C MET A 78 -3.17 1.23 10.65
N GLU A 79 -2.29 2.02 10.01
CA GLU A 79 -1.76 3.22 10.62
C GLU A 79 -2.88 4.24 10.90
N GLN A 80 -3.79 4.42 9.95
CA GLN A 80 -4.94 5.30 10.14
C GLN A 80 -5.86 4.77 11.24
N ALA A 81 -6.06 3.46 11.29
CA ALA A 81 -6.86 2.86 12.36
C ALA A 81 -6.26 3.16 13.73
N ARG A 82 -4.93 3.08 13.84
CA ARG A 82 -4.25 3.37 15.10
C ARG A 82 -4.51 4.81 15.56
N HIS A 83 -4.51 5.75 14.64
CA HIS A 83 -4.85 7.13 14.97
C HIS A 83 -6.30 7.29 15.41
N LEU A 84 -7.24 6.63 14.71
CA LEU A 84 -8.65 6.73 15.03
C LEU A 84 -8.98 6.14 16.40
N LEU A 85 -8.26 5.12 16.82
CA LEU A 85 -8.48 4.47 18.12
C LEU A 85 -8.20 5.39 19.30
N ARG A 86 -7.62 6.55 19.07
CA ARG A 86 -7.43 7.55 20.13
C ARG A 86 -8.74 8.18 20.59
N HIS A 87 -9.76 8.15 19.73
CA HIS A 87 -11.04 8.83 20.06
C HIS A 87 -12.27 8.08 19.54
N LYS A 88 -12.10 6.92 18.95
CA LYS A 88 -13.21 6.08 18.47
C LYS A 88 -13.04 4.67 19.03
N ASN A 89 -14.17 3.97 19.21
CA ASN A 89 -14.09 2.58 19.67
C ASN A 89 -13.66 1.67 18.53
N VAL A 90 -13.41 0.40 18.84
CA VAL A 90 -12.89 -0.57 17.86
C VAL A 90 -13.86 -0.76 16.70
N THR A 91 -15.15 -0.88 16.99
CA THR A 91 -16.16 -1.10 15.95
C THR A 91 -16.25 0.09 15.01
N GLU A 92 -16.31 1.30 15.56
CA GLU A 92 -16.35 2.52 14.75
C GLU A 92 -15.12 2.64 13.86
N THR A 93 -13.95 2.35 14.43
CA THR A 93 -12.70 2.42 13.69
C THR A 93 -12.69 1.43 12.54
N ALA A 94 -13.10 0.17 12.81
CA ALA A 94 -13.14 -0.86 11.77
C ALA A 94 -14.01 -0.41 10.60
N MET A 95 -15.18 0.13 10.89
CA MET A 95 -16.11 0.55 9.85
C MET A 95 -15.58 1.73 9.06
N GLU A 96 -14.96 2.69 9.73
CA GLU A 96 -14.41 3.86 9.05
C GLU A 96 -13.25 3.49 8.13
N ILE A 97 -12.45 2.49 8.52
CA ILE A 97 -11.33 1.99 7.70
C ILE A 97 -11.82 1.12 6.54
N GLY A 98 -13.11 0.77 6.52
CA GLY A 98 -13.68 0.01 5.41
C GLY A 98 -13.83 -1.47 5.67
N TYR A 99 -13.75 -1.92 6.93
CA TYR A 99 -14.00 -3.31 7.29
C TYR A 99 -15.46 -3.48 7.68
N SER A 100 -16.10 -4.47 7.10
CA SER A 100 -17.46 -4.84 7.50
C SER A 100 -17.48 -5.84 8.65
N ASN A 101 -16.33 -6.40 9.00
CA ASN A 101 -16.21 -7.44 10.03
C ASN A 101 -15.10 -7.04 10.99
N VAL A 102 -15.48 -6.81 12.25
CA VAL A 102 -14.56 -6.36 13.29
C VAL A 102 -13.48 -7.39 13.57
N SER A 103 -13.80 -8.68 13.50
CA SER A 103 -12.82 -9.75 13.72
C SER A 103 -11.72 -9.72 12.67
N HIS A 104 -12.07 -9.48 11.41
CA HIS A 104 -11.08 -9.35 10.34
C HIS A 104 -10.20 -8.13 10.55
N PHE A 105 -10.78 -7.03 10.96
CA PHE A 105 -10.02 -5.83 11.29
C PHE A 105 -9.05 -6.11 12.44
N SER A 106 -9.54 -6.71 13.51
CA SER A 106 -8.70 -7.00 14.69
C SER A 106 -7.54 -7.90 14.34
N ALA A 107 -7.77 -8.92 13.51
CA ALA A 107 -6.70 -9.82 13.07
C ALA A 107 -5.65 -9.08 12.25
N ALA A 108 -6.08 -8.21 11.34
CA ALA A 108 -5.16 -7.42 10.52
C ALA A 108 -4.34 -6.45 11.37
N PHE A 109 -4.98 -5.80 12.32
CA PHE A 109 -4.32 -4.88 13.25
C PHE A 109 -3.27 -5.62 14.07
N GLN A 110 -3.64 -6.78 14.61
CA GLN A 110 -2.73 -7.57 15.43
C GLN A 110 -1.53 -8.06 14.62
N ARG A 111 -1.72 -8.44 13.37
CA ARG A 111 -0.61 -8.85 12.52
C ARG A 111 0.42 -7.72 12.34
N GLN A 112 -0.05 -6.49 12.26
CA GLN A 112 0.85 -5.36 12.01
C GLN A 112 1.48 -4.82 13.30
N PHE A 113 0.71 -4.72 14.38
CA PHE A 113 1.18 -4.04 15.59
C PHE A 113 1.45 -4.97 16.76
N GLY A 114 1.18 -6.26 16.63
CA GLY A 114 1.52 -7.24 17.67
C GLY A 114 0.50 -7.37 18.79
N CYS A 115 -0.57 -6.57 18.80
CA CYS A 115 -1.62 -6.68 19.80
C CYS A 115 -2.96 -6.32 19.20
N ALA A 116 -4.04 -6.74 19.88
CA ALA A 116 -5.39 -6.43 19.44
C ALA A 116 -5.68 -4.93 19.59
N PRO A 117 -6.58 -4.38 18.76
CA PRO A 117 -6.93 -2.96 18.84
C PRO A 117 -7.41 -2.54 20.21
N SER A 118 -8.21 -3.36 20.89
CA SER A 118 -8.73 -3.04 22.21
C SER A 118 -7.62 -2.97 23.24
N MET A 119 -6.63 -3.85 23.14
CA MET A 119 -5.48 -3.81 24.04
C MET A 119 -4.62 -2.58 23.81
N TRP A 120 -4.38 -2.26 22.55
CA TRP A 120 -3.62 -1.06 22.21
C TRP A 120 -4.31 0.19 22.74
N GLN A 121 -5.63 0.25 22.57
CA GLN A 121 -6.44 1.39 23.03
C GLN A 121 -6.34 1.59 24.54
N ARG A 122 -6.37 0.49 25.30
CA ARG A 122 -6.23 0.57 26.76
C ARG A 122 -4.85 1.07 27.20
N GLN A 123 -3.82 0.76 26.41
CA GLN A 123 -2.46 1.19 26.74
C GLN A 123 -2.26 2.69 26.56
N ILE A 124 -2.97 3.31 25.61
CA ILE A 124 -2.78 4.73 25.30
C ILE A 124 -3.77 5.63 26.04
N LEU A 125 -4.85 5.07 26.56
CA LEU A 125 -5.84 5.82 27.34
C LEU A 125 -5.60 5.65 28.84
#